data_9fb103e3085bd90be8a9c3c3648dd805
#
_entry.id   9fb103e3085bd90be8a9c3c3648dd805
#
_cell.length_a   1.000
_cell.length_b   1.000
_cell.length_c   1.000
_cell.angle_alpha   90.00
_cell.angle_beta   90.00
_cell.angle_gamma   90.00
#
_symmetry.space_group_name_H-M   'P 1'
#
loop_
_entity.id
_entity.type
_entity.pdbx_description
1 polymer ?
#
loop_
_entity_poly.entity_id
_entity_poly.type
_entity_poly.pdbx_seq_one_letter_code
_entity_poly.pdbx_strand_id
1 'polypeptide(L)'
;MKILVPFKSVPDPNDATVPGAAGSAAKSVINPFDEIAIEEALRIRERGDAAEIVGVTIGPPAVNEQIRAALAMGIDRAIRVDDSRAR
;
A
#
# COMPACT_ATOMS: atom_id res chain seq x y z
N MET A 1 18.76 7.74 -7.49
CA MET A 1 18.28 6.35 -7.36
C MET A 1 16.76 6.36 -7.19
N LYS A 2 16.09 5.39 -7.77
CA LYS A 2 14.64 5.27 -7.66
C LYS A 2 14.31 3.92 -7.03
N ILE A 3 13.43 3.93 -6.04
CA ILE A 3 13.00 2.70 -5.37
C ILE A 3 11.54 2.45 -5.72
N LEU A 4 11.27 1.26 -6.25
CA LEU A 4 9.91 0.83 -6.52
C LEU A 4 9.46 -0.11 -5.41
N VAL A 5 8.31 0.18 -4.81
CA VAL A 5 7.77 -0.64 -3.74
C VAL A 5 6.39 -1.13 -4.16
N PRO A 6 6.26 -2.39 -4.51
CA PRO A 6 4.93 -2.95 -4.75
C PRO A 6 4.22 -3.15 -3.42
N PHE A 7 2.92 -2.86 -3.42
CA PHE A 7 2.11 -3.10 -2.23
C PHE A 7 0.71 -3.50 -2.65
N LYS A 8 0.02 -4.19 -1.75
CA LYS A 8 -1.34 -4.64 -2.01
C LYS A 8 -2.25 -4.30 -0.84
N SER A 9 -3.53 -4.22 -1.15
CA SER A 9 -4.58 -4.01 -0.17
C SER A 9 -5.09 -5.37 0.30
N VAL A 10 -5.26 -5.50 1.60
CA VAL A 10 -5.76 -6.73 2.21
C VAL A 10 -6.81 -6.36 3.25
N PRO A 11 -7.70 -7.28 3.61
CA PRO A 11 -8.61 -7.03 4.74
C PRO A 11 -7.81 -6.76 6.01
N ASP A 12 -8.29 -5.83 6.82
CA ASP A 12 -7.62 -5.49 8.07
C ASP A 12 -7.73 -6.67 9.04
N PRO A 13 -6.62 -7.30 9.42
CA PRO A 13 -6.67 -8.43 10.34
C PRO A 13 -7.12 -8.05 11.74
N ASN A 14 -7.09 -6.76 12.07
CA ASN A 14 -7.55 -6.28 13.37
C ASN A 14 -9.01 -5.84 13.35
N ASP A 15 -9.65 -5.84 12.20
CA ASP A 15 -11.05 -5.48 12.08
C ASP A 15 -11.92 -6.72 12.21
N ALA A 16 -12.09 -7.18 13.43
CA ALA A 16 -12.83 -8.40 13.71
C ALA A 16 -14.17 -8.10 14.35
N THR A 17 -14.72 -6.91 14.10
CA THR A 17 -15.93 -6.48 14.79
C THR A 17 -17.20 -7.13 14.25
N VAL A 18 -17.17 -7.66 13.05
CA VAL A 18 -18.35 -8.26 12.44
C VAL A 18 -17.98 -9.63 11.87
N PRO A 19 -17.91 -10.66 12.71
CA PRO A 19 -17.66 -12.01 12.23
C PRO A 19 -18.74 -12.42 11.24
N GLY A 20 -18.35 -13.01 10.14
CA GLY A 20 -19.31 -13.44 9.13
C GLY A 20 -19.62 -12.41 8.08
N ALA A 21 -19.25 -11.14 8.31
CA ALA A 21 -19.40 -10.10 7.30
C ALA A 21 -18.08 -9.84 6.57
N ALA A 22 -17.18 -10.77 6.67
CA ALA A 22 -15.88 -10.65 6.04
C ALA A 22 -16.04 -10.47 4.54
N GLY A 23 -15.19 -9.66 3.96
CA GLY A 23 -15.19 -9.38 2.54
C GLY A 23 -15.92 -8.11 2.21
N SER A 24 -17.23 -8.04 2.43
CA SER A 24 -18.00 -6.87 2.03
C SER A 24 -17.94 -5.75 3.05
N ALA A 25 -17.83 -6.08 4.33
CA ALA A 25 -17.83 -5.09 5.41
C ALA A 25 -16.44 -4.88 6.01
N ALA A 26 -15.49 -5.71 5.69
CA ALA A 26 -14.15 -5.62 6.25
C ALA A 26 -13.43 -4.38 5.69
N LYS A 27 -12.82 -3.61 6.58
CA LYS A 27 -11.98 -2.52 6.18
C LYS A 27 -10.71 -3.06 5.52
N SER A 28 -10.23 -2.37 4.50
CA SER A 28 -9.00 -2.77 3.82
C SER A 28 -7.86 -1.87 4.24
N VAL A 29 -6.68 -2.45 4.33
CA VAL A 29 -5.46 -1.74 4.69
C VAL A 29 -4.33 -2.21 3.79
N ILE A 30 -3.21 -1.48 3.82
CA ILE A 30 -2.00 -1.95 3.17
C ILE A 30 -1.54 -3.22 3.86
N ASN A 31 -1.11 -4.21 3.08
CA ASN A 31 -0.56 -5.44 3.65
C ASN A 31 0.59 -5.07 4.60
N PRO A 32 0.55 -5.55 5.86
CA PRO A 32 1.58 -5.18 6.85
C PRO A 32 3.01 -5.48 6.41
N PHE A 33 3.24 -6.54 5.66
CA PHE A 33 4.58 -6.82 5.15
C PHE A 33 5.02 -5.78 4.13
N ASP A 34 4.10 -5.29 3.31
CA ASP A 34 4.39 -4.25 2.34
C ASP A 34 4.65 -2.91 3.04
N GLU A 35 3.96 -2.67 4.15
CA GLU A 35 4.20 -1.50 4.98
C GLU A 35 5.64 -1.45 5.48
N ILE A 36 6.16 -2.61 5.89
CA ILE A 36 7.56 -2.73 6.33
C ILE A 36 8.49 -2.36 5.18
N ALA A 37 8.17 -2.80 3.96
CA ALA A 37 8.97 -2.46 2.79
C ALA A 37 8.97 -0.95 2.52
N ILE A 38 7.83 -0.30 2.68
CA ILE A 38 7.74 1.16 2.54
C ILE A 38 8.63 1.84 3.60
N GLU A 39 8.54 1.39 4.84
CA GLU A 39 9.33 1.96 5.92
C GLU A 39 10.82 1.81 5.65
N GLU A 40 11.24 0.68 5.11
CA GLU A 40 12.64 0.44 4.80
C GLU A 40 13.12 1.36 3.68
N ALA A 41 12.27 1.57 2.66
CA ALA A 41 12.60 2.51 1.59
C ALA A 41 12.77 3.92 2.14
N LEU A 42 11.93 4.33 3.08
CA LEU A 42 12.02 5.64 3.72
C LEU A 42 13.33 5.78 4.50
N ARG A 43 13.76 4.73 5.17
CA ARG A 43 15.04 4.75 5.89
C ARG A 43 16.21 4.90 4.96
N ILE A 44 16.17 4.23 3.80
CA ILE A 44 17.22 4.37 2.80
C ILE A 44 17.32 5.82 2.34
N ARG A 45 16.19 6.47 2.10
CA ARG A 45 16.18 7.87 1.70
C ARG A 45 16.72 8.77 2.81
N GLU A 46 16.35 8.49 4.05
CA GLU A 46 16.80 9.29 5.20
C GLU A 46 18.30 9.21 5.43
N ARG A 47 18.93 8.10 5.05
CA ARG A 47 20.38 7.96 5.17
C ARG A 47 21.15 8.81 4.16
N GLY A 48 20.45 9.55 3.31
CA GLY A 48 21.09 10.44 2.36
C GLY A 48 21.29 9.86 0.97
N ASP A 49 20.74 8.68 0.73
CA ASP A 49 20.80 8.06 -0.60
C ASP A 49 19.67 8.59 -1.48
N ALA A 50 19.59 9.88 -1.64
CA ALA A 50 18.57 10.66 -2.32
C ALA A 50 17.73 9.85 -3.31
N ALA A 51 16.75 9.13 -2.82
CA ALA A 51 15.96 8.23 -3.62
C ALA A 51 14.57 8.79 -3.83
N GLU A 52 14.06 8.62 -5.04
CA GLU A 52 12.63 8.77 -5.27
C GLU A 52 11.97 7.44 -4.95
N ILE A 53 10.91 7.47 -4.16
CA ILE A 53 10.19 6.26 -3.78
C ILE A 53 8.84 6.26 -4.48
N VAL A 54 8.60 5.23 -5.26
CA VAL A 54 7.37 5.07 -6.02
C VAL A 54 6.67 3.79 -5.59
N GLY A 55 5.46 3.94 -5.06
CA GLY A 55 4.63 2.79 -4.73
C GLY A 55 3.89 2.31 -5.97
N VAL A 56 3.73 1.00 -6.11
CA VAL A 56 2.99 0.41 -7.22
C VAL A 56 1.98 -0.58 -6.67
N THR A 57 0.73 -0.40 -7.04
CA THR A 57 -0.32 -1.34 -6.62
C THR A 57 -1.20 -1.67 -7.82
N ILE A 58 -1.78 -2.85 -7.81
CA ILE A 58 -2.69 -3.31 -8.84
C ILE A 58 -4.07 -3.47 -8.22
N GLY A 59 -5.06 -2.88 -8.84
CA GLY A 59 -6.41 -3.05 -8.32
C GLY A 59 -7.39 -2.01 -8.82
N PRO A 60 -8.64 -2.14 -8.39
CA PRO A 60 -9.70 -1.20 -8.77
C PRO A 60 -9.53 0.13 -8.03
N PRO A 61 -10.33 1.16 -8.41
CA PRO A 61 -10.25 2.46 -7.73
C PRO A 61 -10.39 2.42 -6.21
N ALA A 62 -10.98 1.37 -5.66
CA ALA A 62 -11.11 1.25 -4.20
C ALA A 62 -9.76 1.25 -3.49
N VAL A 63 -8.67 0.85 -4.16
CA VAL A 63 -7.34 0.86 -3.53
C VAL A 63 -6.77 2.28 -3.38
N ASN A 64 -7.47 3.31 -3.87
CA ASN A 64 -6.99 4.68 -3.72
C ASN A 64 -6.82 5.08 -2.26
N GLU A 65 -7.60 4.50 -1.35
CA GLU A 65 -7.40 4.77 0.08
C GLU A 65 -6.05 4.28 0.56
N GLN A 66 -5.62 3.11 0.11
CA GLN A 66 -4.32 2.58 0.47
C GLN A 66 -3.20 3.39 -0.18
N ILE A 67 -3.43 3.89 -1.38
CA ILE A 67 -2.48 4.81 -2.03
C ILE A 67 -2.32 6.06 -1.19
N ARG A 68 -3.40 6.65 -0.71
CA ARG A 68 -3.32 7.83 0.14
C ARG A 68 -2.56 7.53 1.43
N ALA A 69 -2.77 6.35 2.00
CA ALA A 69 -2.05 5.95 3.20
C ALA A 69 -0.55 5.85 2.94
N ALA A 70 -0.17 5.24 1.82
CA ALA A 70 1.24 5.13 1.44
C ALA A 70 1.87 6.51 1.22
N LEU A 71 1.16 7.41 0.55
CA LEU A 71 1.65 8.78 0.35
C LEU A 71 1.80 9.50 1.69
N ALA A 72 0.89 9.28 2.61
CA ALA A 72 0.96 9.87 3.95
C ALA A 72 2.15 9.34 4.74
N MET A 73 2.63 8.14 4.43
CA MET A 73 3.83 7.61 5.05
C MET A 73 5.10 8.33 4.56
N GLY A 74 5.04 8.95 3.38
CA GLY A 74 6.15 9.76 2.88
C GLY A 74 6.72 9.34 1.53
N ILE A 75 6.11 8.39 0.84
CA ILE A 75 6.58 8.06 -0.51
C ILE A 75 6.26 9.22 -1.45
N ASP A 76 7.00 9.31 -2.55
CA ASP A 76 6.92 10.48 -3.42
C ASP A 76 5.74 10.43 -4.37
N ARG A 77 5.40 9.25 -4.84
CA ARG A 77 4.23 9.07 -5.70
C ARG A 77 3.84 7.60 -5.74
N ALA A 78 2.65 7.35 -6.26
CA ALA A 78 2.14 6.00 -6.36
C ALA A 78 1.50 5.79 -7.72
N ILE A 79 1.62 4.59 -8.25
CA ILE A 79 1.05 4.19 -9.51
C ILE A 79 0.04 3.08 -9.24
N ARG A 80 -1.16 3.24 -9.76
CA ARG A 80 -2.18 2.21 -9.72
C ARG A 80 -2.29 1.59 -11.10
N VAL A 81 -2.13 0.28 -11.17
CA VAL A 81 -2.35 -0.46 -12.40
C VAL A 81 -3.78 -0.99 -12.36
N ASP A 82 -4.59 -0.50 -13.27
CA ASP A 82 -6.00 -0.91 -13.36
C ASP A 82 -6.11 -2.09 -14.30
N ASP A 83 -6.15 -3.29 -13.72
CA ASP A 83 -6.31 -4.51 -14.48
C ASP A 83 -7.54 -5.23 -13.97
N SER A 84 -8.62 -5.15 -14.74
CA SER A 84 -9.88 -5.75 -14.34
C SER A 84 -9.82 -7.28 -14.24
N ARG A 85 -8.78 -7.89 -14.79
CA ARG A 85 -8.57 -9.34 -14.68
C ARG A 85 -7.76 -9.73 -13.45
N ALA A 86 -7.16 -8.76 -12.77
CA ALA A 86 -6.42 -9.01 -11.54
C ALA A 86 -7.41 -9.33 -10.42
N ARG A 87 -7.18 -10.41 -9.73
CA ARG A 87 -8.07 -10.89 -8.66
C ARG A 87 -7.32 -10.97 -7.35
#